data_30dce84b529d10a1f08d127440fb91c4
#
_entry.id   30dce84b529d10a1f08d127440fb91c4
#
_cell.length_a   1.000
_cell.length_b   1.000
_cell.length_c   1.000
_cell.angle_alpha   90.00
_cell.angle_beta   90.00
_cell.angle_gamma   90.00
#
_symmetry.space_group_name_H-M   'P 1'
#
loop_
_entity.id
_entity.type
_entity.pdbx_description
1 polymer ?
#
loop_
_entity_poly.entity_id
_entity_poly.type
_entity_poly.pdbx_seq_one_letter_code
_entity_poly.pdbx_strand_id
1 'polypeptide(L)'
;MAPHDDEILGKAYDSRLMRRLIGYLRPYWARALVALAAIVIGVGFQLAQPVLVKRAIDQHIATGDLRGVGVVALLYLGTLLGAFVAEFVQTTTLQMLGQRIMYDLRRQVFDHLQRLDLAYYDRNPVGRLMTRVTSDVDAINDLFTSGVVSVFGDVLSLCGIIAVLVSLDWRLALLTFCVMPLILFVTQWFRRNVRESYREVRTWVSRLNAFLQENLTGMSTVQLFRREGRALDEFQRVNGEHRDANLRSIYYYAVFYPAIELIGALSTALILWFGGGWVLAGTLTIGTLVAFIQYAQRFFRPISDMSEKFNLLQAAMASSERLFGLLDTPVSVMDPGTGYGVPGTATATAGDSPTPHSLGVSPPKPKAKAGRIVVDDVSFAYTPGVDVLKHVSFTVEPGQRIGIVGATGSGKSTLINLLLRFYDVTSGRITLDGTDLRDLPLAALRSHFALVLQDVYLFSGTIAGNIRLGRDDISDARVREAAQAVHADAFIRDLPQAYDTPVAERGATLSVGQKQLLSFARALAFDP
;
A
#
# COMPACT_ATOMS: atom_id res chain seq x y z
N MET A 1 -17.72 -0.67 -20.87
CA MET A 1 -17.40 -1.05 -19.48
C MET A 1 -16.62 -2.36 -19.59
N ALA A 2 -15.28 -2.32 -19.51
CA ALA A 2 -14.46 -3.52 -19.51
C ALA A 2 -14.67 -4.28 -18.19
N PRO A 3 -14.66 -5.61 -18.17
CA PRO A 3 -14.82 -6.38 -16.94
C PRO A 3 -13.69 -6.02 -15.98
N HIS A 4 -14.03 -5.92 -14.69
CA HIS A 4 -13.08 -5.71 -13.60
C HIS A 4 -12.09 -6.87 -13.55
N ASP A 5 -10.88 -6.66 -14.07
CA ASP A 5 -9.72 -7.56 -13.91
C ASP A 5 -9.17 -7.60 -12.46
N ASP A 6 -9.87 -6.98 -11.51
CA ASP A 6 -9.45 -6.90 -10.11
C ASP A 6 -9.94 -8.08 -9.24
N GLU A 7 -10.64 -9.07 -9.81
CA GLU A 7 -11.03 -10.31 -9.13
C GLU A 7 -10.18 -11.52 -9.52
N ILE A 8 -8.89 -11.36 -9.62
CA ILE A 8 -8.01 -12.52 -9.44
C ILE A 8 -7.93 -12.71 -7.93
N LEU A 9 -8.81 -13.56 -7.40
CA LEU A 9 -8.66 -14.18 -6.09
C LEU A 9 -7.34 -14.97 -6.15
N GLY A 10 -6.24 -14.27 -5.91
CA GLY A 10 -4.91 -14.85 -5.83
C GLY A 10 -4.95 -16.03 -4.85
N LYS A 11 -4.17 -17.05 -5.11
CA LYS A 11 -3.99 -18.15 -4.17
C LYS A 11 -3.71 -17.55 -2.80
N ALA A 12 -4.38 -18.04 -1.76
CA ALA A 12 -4.22 -17.53 -0.37
C ALA A 12 -2.75 -17.47 0.07
N TYR A 13 -1.88 -18.17 -0.61
CA TYR A 13 -0.42 -18.17 -0.45
C TYR A 13 0.24 -18.43 -1.81
N ASP A 14 1.12 -17.50 -2.23
CA ASP A 14 2.02 -17.66 -3.37
C ASP A 14 3.47 -17.63 -2.88
N SER A 15 4.16 -18.75 -3.05
CA SER A 15 5.55 -18.92 -2.63
C SER A 15 6.53 -18.02 -3.39
N ARG A 16 6.22 -17.63 -4.64
CA ARG A 16 7.04 -16.73 -5.46
C ARG A 16 7.00 -15.31 -4.90
N LEU A 17 5.78 -14.82 -4.62
CA LEU A 17 5.58 -13.50 -4.01
C LEU A 17 6.20 -13.43 -2.61
N MET A 18 5.98 -14.47 -1.80
CA MET A 18 6.57 -14.55 -0.46
C MET A 18 8.11 -14.52 -0.50
N ARG A 19 8.72 -15.26 -1.42
CA ARG A 19 10.19 -15.25 -1.58
C ARG A 19 10.71 -13.85 -1.94
N ARG A 20 9.99 -13.15 -2.81
CA ARG A 20 10.34 -11.77 -3.22
C ARG A 20 10.19 -10.81 -2.04
N LEU A 21 9.11 -10.92 -1.24
CA LEU A 21 8.92 -10.16 -0.02
C LEU A 21 10.03 -10.40 1.00
N ILE A 22 10.39 -11.67 1.25
CA ILE A 22 11.49 -12.01 2.15
C ILE A 22 12.81 -11.43 1.66
N GLY A 23 12.98 -11.22 0.35
CA GLY A 23 14.13 -10.54 -0.23
C GLY A 23 14.37 -9.14 0.34
N TYR A 24 13.30 -8.40 0.67
CA TYR A 24 13.39 -7.07 1.30
C TYR A 24 13.88 -7.10 2.75
N LEU A 25 13.86 -8.28 3.41
CA LEU A 25 14.46 -8.46 4.74
C LEU A 25 15.99 -8.57 4.70
N ARG A 26 16.58 -8.94 3.55
CA ARG A 26 18.04 -9.18 3.44
C ARG A 26 18.91 -8.03 3.97
N PRO A 27 18.63 -6.74 3.65
CA PRO A 27 19.44 -5.64 4.18
C PRO A 27 19.32 -5.47 5.69
N TYR A 28 18.26 -6.02 6.27
CA TYR A 28 17.86 -5.81 7.67
C TYR A 28 17.91 -7.09 8.51
N TRP A 29 18.59 -8.15 8.02
CA TRP A 29 18.60 -9.48 8.64
C TRP A 29 19.02 -9.46 10.13
N ALA A 30 19.97 -8.59 10.51
CA ALA A 30 20.40 -8.47 11.89
C ALA A 30 19.26 -8.03 12.84
N ARG A 31 18.40 -7.08 12.37
CA ARG A 31 17.23 -6.63 13.14
C ARG A 31 16.16 -7.71 13.19
N ALA A 32 15.93 -8.40 12.08
CA ALA A 32 15.00 -9.52 12.05
C ALA A 32 15.43 -10.62 13.03
N LEU A 33 16.72 -10.88 13.15
CA LEU A 33 17.28 -11.85 14.08
C LEU A 33 17.14 -11.39 15.56
N VAL A 34 17.34 -10.09 15.83
CA VAL A 34 17.09 -9.52 17.17
C VAL A 34 15.61 -9.67 17.56
N ALA A 35 14.69 -9.36 16.63
CA ALA A 35 13.26 -9.53 16.88
C ALA A 35 12.90 -11.01 17.14
N LEU A 36 13.45 -11.92 16.35
CA LEU A 36 13.24 -13.37 16.53
C LEU A 36 13.78 -13.86 17.88
N ALA A 37 14.98 -13.44 18.26
CA ALA A 37 15.56 -13.76 19.56
C ALA A 37 14.71 -13.23 20.71
N ALA A 38 14.22 -11.98 20.58
CA ALA A 38 13.33 -11.38 21.57
C ALA A 38 12.02 -12.17 21.72
N ILE A 39 11.43 -12.68 20.63
CA ILE A 39 10.25 -13.56 20.65
C ILE A 39 10.55 -14.84 21.44
N VAL A 40 11.64 -15.52 21.09
CA VAL A 40 12.01 -16.79 21.76
C VAL A 40 12.22 -16.57 23.26
N ILE A 41 12.92 -15.51 23.63
CA ILE A 41 13.18 -15.15 25.03
C ILE A 41 11.86 -14.78 25.74
N GLY A 42 11.01 -13.96 25.10
CA GLY A 42 9.72 -13.53 25.63
C GLY A 42 8.78 -14.71 25.90
N VAL A 43 8.66 -15.62 24.91
CA VAL A 43 7.89 -16.86 25.07
C VAL A 43 8.48 -17.74 26.19
N GLY A 44 9.80 -17.85 26.31
CA GLY A 44 10.46 -18.55 27.38
C GLY A 44 10.09 -18.01 28.77
N PHE A 45 10.12 -16.69 28.95
CA PHE A 45 9.68 -16.05 30.19
C PHE A 45 8.19 -16.28 30.46
N GLN A 46 7.33 -16.18 29.46
CA GLN A 46 5.88 -16.42 29.61
C GLN A 46 5.58 -17.88 30.00
N LEU A 47 6.31 -18.85 29.43
CA LEU A 47 6.18 -20.26 29.79
C LEU A 47 6.72 -20.58 31.20
N ALA A 48 7.72 -19.85 31.66
CA ALA A 48 8.28 -20.06 33.01
C ALA A 48 7.33 -19.61 34.13
N GLN A 49 6.45 -18.63 33.89
CA GLN A 49 5.58 -18.06 34.92
C GLN A 49 4.70 -19.10 35.68
N PRO A 50 3.89 -19.94 34.97
CA PRO A 50 3.06 -20.92 35.68
C PRO A 50 3.89 -22.01 36.39
N VAL A 51 5.09 -22.34 35.88
CA VAL A 51 6.01 -23.29 36.53
C VAL A 51 6.53 -22.70 37.83
N LEU A 52 6.86 -21.41 37.87
CA LEU A 52 7.27 -20.74 39.11
C LEU A 52 6.14 -20.71 40.14
N VAL A 53 4.90 -20.42 39.68
CA VAL A 53 3.72 -20.48 40.57
C VAL A 53 3.53 -21.89 41.14
N LYS A 54 3.65 -22.93 40.32
CA LYS A 54 3.63 -24.32 40.77
C LYS A 54 4.69 -24.56 41.87
N ARG A 55 5.93 -24.11 41.59
CA ARG A 55 7.05 -24.30 42.52
C ARG A 55 6.82 -23.57 43.84
N ALA A 56 6.28 -22.35 43.80
CA ALA A 56 5.91 -21.61 45.01
C ALA A 56 4.91 -22.38 45.87
N ILE A 57 3.86 -22.93 45.25
CA ILE A 57 2.80 -23.65 45.97
C ILE A 57 3.32 -24.96 46.53
N ASP A 58 3.96 -25.81 45.72
CA ASP A 58 4.30 -27.17 46.07
C ASP A 58 5.51 -27.27 47.03
N GLN A 59 6.50 -26.37 46.88
CA GLN A 59 7.76 -26.48 47.62
C GLN A 59 7.85 -25.53 48.82
N HIS A 60 7.22 -24.35 48.78
CA HIS A 60 7.42 -23.33 49.80
C HIS A 60 6.14 -23.01 50.59
N ILE A 61 4.98 -22.87 49.96
CA ILE A 61 3.72 -22.60 50.66
C ILE A 61 3.29 -23.83 51.45
N ALA A 62 3.36 -25.01 50.83
CA ALA A 62 3.00 -26.27 51.50
C ALA A 62 3.88 -26.60 52.71
N THR A 63 5.11 -26.09 52.74
CA THR A 63 6.08 -26.30 53.86
C THR A 63 6.17 -25.12 54.81
N GLY A 64 5.45 -24.00 54.55
CA GLY A 64 5.49 -22.81 55.42
C GLY A 64 6.78 -21.96 55.27
N ASP A 65 7.58 -22.18 54.21
CA ASP A 65 8.84 -21.47 53.98
C ASP A 65 8.61 -20.10 53.34
N LEU A 66 8.42 -19.06 54.14
CA LEU A 66 8.24 -17.68 53.72
C LEU A 66 9.45 -17.11 52.93
N ARG A 67 10.68 -17.56 53.26
CA ARG A 67 11.87 -17.09 52.55
C ARG A 67 11.89 -17.65 51.13
N GLY A 68 11.58 -18.93 50.98
CA GLY A 68 11.46 -19.55 49.65
C GLY A 68 10.37 -18.93 48.80
N VAL A 69 9.20 -18.61 49.38
CA VAL A 69 8.14 -17.86 48.69
C VAL A 69 8.66 -16.50 48.18
N GLY A 70 9.40 -15.76 49.03
CA GLY A 70 9.99 -14.48 48.66
C GLY A 70 10.95 -14.58 47.48
N VAL A 71 11.80 -15.62 47.45
CA VAL A 71 12.73 -15.86 46.33
C VAL A 71 11.96 -16.16 45.02
N VAL A 72 10.94 -17.04 45.08
CA VAL A 72 10.15 -17.36 43.87
C VAL A 72 9.34 -16.16 43.41
N ALA A 73 8.80 -15.33 44.31
CA ALA A 73 8.12 -14.10 43.98
C ALA A 73 9.06 -13.11 43.26
N LEU A 74 10.30 -12.99 43.70
CA LEU A 74 11.31 -12.16 43.07
C LEU A 74 11.71 -12.70 41.68
N LEU A 75 11.85 -14.01 41.51
CA LEU A 75 12.08 -14.66 40.24
C LEU A 75 10.88 -14.45 39.28
N TYR A 76 9.65 -14.56 39.79
CA TYR A 76 8.44 -14.30 39.03
C TYR A 76 8.40 -12.86 38.54
N LEU A 77 8.70 -11.88 39.37
CA LEU A 77 8.83 -10.49 39.01
C LEU A 77 9.93 -10.30 37.94
N GLY A 78 11.05 -11.01 38.10
CA GLY A 78 12.13 -11.02 37.08
C GLY A 78 11.66 -11.56 35.74
N THR A 79 10.83 -12.60 35.69
CA THR A 79 10.25 -13.10 34.42
C THR A 79 9.25 -12.13 33.82
N LEU A 80 8.48 -11.41 34.62
CA LEU A 80 7.57 -10.36 34.14
C LEU A 80 8.35 -9.20 33.52
N LEU A 81 9.38 -8.71 34.18
CA LEU A 81 10.24 -7.65 33.68
C LEU A 81 11.01 -8.11 32.43
N GLY A 82 11.51 -9.33 32.43
CA GLY A 82 12.17 -9.93 31.27
C GLY A 82 11.24 -10.08 30.08
N ALA A 83 10.00 -10.54 30.29
CA ALA A 83 8.98 -10.62 29.25
C ALA A 83 8.62 -9.24 28.70
N PHE A 84 8.45 -8.24 29.57
CA PHE A 84 8.18 -6.86 29.17
C PHE A 84 9.32 -6.28 28.29
N VAL A 85 10.57 -6.45 28.72
CA VAL A 85 11.73 -5.98 27.94
C VAL A 85 11.81 -6.71 26.59
N ALA A 86 11.60 -8.03 26.59
CA ALA A 86 11.59 -8.81 25.34
C ALA A 86 10.49 -8.35 24.39
N GLU A 87 9.27 -8.14 24.89
CA GLU A 87 8.14 -7.64 24.09
C GLU A 87 8.38 -6.21 23.58
N PHE A 88 8.94 -5.34 24.41
CA PHE A 88 9.34 -3.98 24.00
C PHE A 88 10.37 -4.01 22.87
N VAL A 89 11.44 -4.80 23.02
CA VAL A 89 12.49 -4.95 21.99
C VAL A 89 11.90 -5.56 20.72
N GLN A 90 11.10 -6.60 20.83
CA GLN A 90 10.41 -7.23 19.70
C GLN A 90 9.56 -6.21 18.94
N THR A 91 8.60 -5.57 19.61
CA THR A 91 7.63 -4.66 18.98
C THR A 91 8.34 -3.47 18.35
N THR A 92 9.25 -2.83 19.08
CA THR A 92 10.00 -1.67 18.58
C THR A 92 10.85 -2.03 17.36
N THR A 93 11.55 -3.17 17.43
CA THR A 93 12.42 -3.63 16.31
C THR A 93 11.59 -3.97 15.07
N LEU A 94 10.44 -4.65 15.23
CA LEU A 94 9.55 -5.00 14.13
C LEU A 94 8.90 -3.77 13.50
N GLN A 95 8.43 -2.82 14.29
CA GLN A 95 7.86 -1.57 13.79
C GLN A 95 8.89 -0.75 13.02
N MET A 96 10.10 -0.60 13.55
CA MET A 96 11.19 0.08 12.84
C MET A 96 11.58 -0.65 11.55
N LEU A 97 11.60 -1.98 11.55
CA LEU A 97 11.90 -2.80 10.38
C LEU A 97 10.83 -2.60 9.30
N GLY A 98 9.55 -2.68 9.67
CA GLY A 98 8.42 -2.46 8.77
C GLY A 98 8.47 -1.09 8.12
N GLN A 99 8.69 -0.02 8.92
CA GLN A 99 8.78 1.35 8.40
C GLN A 99 9.92 1.55 7.38
N ARG A 100 11.07 0.88 7.58
CA ARG A 100 12.20 0.95 6.62
C ARG A 100 11.88 0.22 5.33
N ILE A 101 11.29 -0.98 5.41
CA ILE A 101 10.85 -1.73 4.22
C ILE A 101 9.80 -0.92 3.44
N MET A 102 8.86 -0.28 4.14
CA MET A 102 7.86 0.61 3.51
C MET A 102 8.52 1.78 2.78
N TYR A 103 9.49 2.43 3.41
CA TYR A 103 10.23 3.53 2.80
C TYR A 103 10.91 3.08 1.50
N ASP A 104 11.61 1.94 1.54
CA ASP A 104 12.30 1.39 0.38
C ASP A 104 11.32 1.01 -0.75
N LEU A 105 10.20 0.34 -0.40
CA LEU A 105 9.16 -0.03 -1.36
C LEU A 105 8.51 1.19 -2.00
N ARG A 106 8.08 2.19 -1.20
CA ARG A 106 7.48 3.42 -1.72
C ARG A 106 8.42 4.17 -2.64
N ARG A 107 9.70 4.27 -2.26
CA ARG A 107 10.73 4.88 -3.10
C ARG A 107 10.88 4.14 -4.43
N GLN A 108 10.98 2.82 -4.39
CA GLN A 108 11.13 1.98 -5.59
C GLN A 108 9.91 2.09 -6.51
N VAL A 109 8.70 2.02 -5.95
CA VAL A 109 7.45 2.13 -6.71
C VAL A 109 7.32 3.51 -7.33
N PHE A 110 7.61 4.56 -6.59
CA PHE A 110 7.52 5.94 -7.09
C PHE A 110 8.56 6.22 -8.17
N ASP A 111 9.79 5.76 -7.99
CA ASP A 111 10.84 5.85 -9.02
C ASP A 111 10.44 5.10 -10.30
N HIS A 112 9.87 3.91 -10.18
CA HIS A 112 9.37 3.16 -11.33
C HIS A 112 8.20 3.84 -12.01
N LEU A 113 7.23 4.36 -11.26
CA LEU A 113 6.11 5.13 -11.80
C LEU A 113 6.60 6.33 -12.62
N GLN A 114 7.62 7.06 -12.18
CA GLN A 114 8.15 8.20 -12.94
C GLN A 114 8.79 7.82 -14.28
N ARG A 115 9.18 6.56 -14.45
CA ARG A 115 9.79 6.03 -15.68
C ARG A 115 8.79 5.43 -16.66
N LEU A 116 7.60 5.06 -16.18
CA LEU A 116 6.55 4.51 -17.04
C LEU A 116 6.06 5.54 -18.06
N ASP A 117 5.71 5.04 -19.24
CA ASP A 117 5.18 5.83 -20.32
C ASP A 117 3.75 6.33 -20.09
N LEU A 118 3.32 7.30 -20.89
CA LEU A 118 1.98 7.87 -20.78
C LEU A 118 0.89 6.83 -21.07
N ALA A 119 1.17 5.83 -21.92
CA ALA A 119 0.24 4.74 -22.25
C ALA A 119 -0.19 3.95 -21.01
N TYR A 120 0.69 3.82 -20.03
CA TYR A 120 0.35 3.18 -18.76
C TYR A 120 -0.65 4.02 -17.95
N TYR A 121 -0.45 5.33 -17.90
CA TYR A 121 -1.32 6.27 -17.17
C TYR A 121 -2.69 6.42 -17.82
N ASP A 122 -2.78 6.36 -19.13
CA ASP A 122 -4.05 6.40 -19.86
C ASP A 122 -4.94 5.17 -19.58
N ARG A 123 -4.31 4.02 -19.29
CA ARG A 123 -5.02 2.78 -18.96
C ARG A 123 -5.28 2.60 -17.47
N ASN A 124 -4.53 3.29 -16.61
CA ASN A 124 -4.60 3.14 -15.16
C ASN A 124 -4.97 4.46 -14.49
N PRO A 125 -6.18 4.58 -13.91
CA PRO A 125 -6.59 5.79 -13.20
C PRO A 125 -5.63 6.13 -12.05
N VAL A 126 -5.31 7.42 -11.90
CA VAL A 126 -4.37 7.94 -10.88
C VAL A 126 -4.75 7.49 -9.47
N GLY A 127 -6.05 7.47 -9.13
CA GLY A 127 -6.52 6.99 -7.84
C GLY A 127 -6.11 5.54 -7.54
N ARG A 128 -6.10 4.65 -8.55
CA ARG A 128 -5.63 3.27 -8.41
C ARG A 128 -4.12 3.22 -8.16
N LEU A 129 -3.35 4.07 -8.83
CA LEU A 129 -1.90 4.16 -8.62
C LEU A 129 -1.56 4.71 -7.23
N MET A 130 -2.32 5.67 -6.74
CA MET A 130 -2.19 6.18 -5.38
C MET A 130 -2.40 5.08 -4.34
N THR A 131 -3.45 4.26 -4.47
CA THR A 131 -3.69 3.14 -3.54
C THR A 131 -2.54 2.12 -3.55
N ARG A 132 -1.88 1.90 -4.70
CA ARG A 132 -0.71 1.01 -4.78
C ARG A 132 0.49 1.55 -3.99
N VAL A 133 0.74 2.87 -4.04
CA VAL A 133 1.86 3.50 -3.30
C VAL A 133 1.55 3.64 -1.81
N THR A 134 0.28 3.70 -1.42
CA THR A 134 -0.16 3.90 -0.03
C THR A 134 -0.65 2.58 0.58
N SER A 135 -1.93 2.29 0.43
CA SER A 135 -2.62 1.18 1.12
C SER A 135 -2.05 -0.21 0.82
N ASP A 136 -1.58 -0.47 -0.42
CA ASP A 136 -0.99 -1.77 -0.74
C ASP A 136 0.37 -1.96 -0.04
N VAL A 137 1.17 -0.89 0.07
CA VAL A 137 2.43 -0.92 0.83
C VAL A 137 2.15 -1.07 2.33
N ASP A 138 1.10 -0.40 2.85
CA ASP A 138 0.71 -0.53 4.26
C ASP A 138 0.27 -1.97 4.59
N ALA A 139 -0.50 -2.63 3.71
CA ALA A 139 -0.89 -4.03 3.89
C ALA A 139 0.33 -4.99 3.91
N ILE A 140 1.38 -4.68 3.15
CA ILE A 140 2.64 -5.43 3.19
C ILE A 140 3.39 -5.17 4.51
N ASN A 141 3.38 -3.92 5.01
CA ASN A 141 3.95 -3.62 6.33
C ASN A 141 3.29 -4.42 7.45
N ASP A 142 1.96 -4.50 7.45
CA ASP A 142 1.19 -5.24 8.44
C ASP A 142 1.56 -6.73 8.42
N LEU A 143 1.85 -7.29 7.25
CA LEU A 143 2.36 -8.65 7.14
C LEU A 143 3.71 -8.85 7.87
N PHE A 144 4.64 -7.91 7.73
CA PHE A 144 5.95 -8.00 8.37
C PHE A 144 5.90 -7.71 9.86
N THR A 145 5.08 -6.75 10.31
CA THR A 145 5.02 -6.32 11.71
C THR A 145 4.12 -7.21 12.56
N SER A 146 2.94 -7.54 12.07
CA SER A 146 1.90 -8.24 12.81
C SER A 146 1.55 -9.62 12.25
N GLY A 147 2.02 -9.93 11.02
CA GLY A 147 1.72 -11.17 10.33
C GLY A 147 2.70 -12.31 10.63
N VAL A 148 3.71 -12.48 9.78
CA VAL A 148 4.61 -13.65 9.79
C VAL A 148 5.32 -13.85 11.12
N VAL A 149 5.84 -12.76 11.68
CA VAL A 149 6.65 -12.83 12.92
C VAL A 149 5.78 -13.16 14.14
N SER A 150 4.57 -12.61 14.17
CA SER A 150 3.60 -12.90 15.22
C SER A 150 3.12 -14.35 15.16
N VAL A 151 2.83 -14.88 13.95
CA VAL A 151 2.48 -16.30 13.74
C VAL A 151 3.60 -17.22 14.26
N PHE A 152 4.87 -16.86 14.03
CA PHE A 152 5.98 -17.63 14.57
C PHE A 152 5.97 -17.65 16.11
N GLY A 153 5.73 -16.51 16.76
CA GLY A 153 5.60 -16.41 18.21
C GLY A 153 4.44 -17.25 18.78
N ASP A 154 3.28 -17.21 18.09
CA ASP A 154 2.10 -17.99 18.49
C ASP A 154 2.32 -19.50 18.35
N VAL A 155 2.92 -19.94 17.25
CA VAL A 155 3.26 -21.34 17.04
C VAL A 155 4.27 -21.81 18.07
N LEU A 156 5.31 -21.01 18.34
CA LEU A 156 6.31 -21.32 19.36
C LEU A 156 5.69 -21.40 20.78
N SER A 157 4.81 -20.44 21.11
CA SER A 157 4.08 -20.43 22.38
C SER A 157 3.18 -21.64 22.51
N LEU A 158 2.42 -21.98 21.46
CA LEU A 158 1.53 -23.13 21.43
C LEU A 158 2.31 -24.45 21.62
N CYS A 159 3.38 -24.64 20.85
CA CYS A 159 4.26 -25.80 20.99
C CYS A 159 4.88 -25.87 22.39
N GLY A 160 5.32 -24.74 22.93
CA GLY A 160 5.85 -24.64 24.28
C GLY A 160 4.83 -25.00 25.36
N ILE A 161 3.61 -24.49 25.27
CA ILE A 161 2.51 -24.83 26.19
C ILE A 161 2.21 -26.33 26.11
N ILE A 162 2.08 -26.91 24.92
CA ILE A 162 1.82 -28.34 24.72
C ILE A 162 2.96 -29.17 25.38
N ALA A 163 4.20 -28.82 25.09
CA ALA A 163 5.36 -29.53 25.65
C ALA A 163 5.37 -29.50 27.18
N VAL A 164 5.09 -28.31 27.78
CA VAL A 164 5.04 -28.17 29.23
C VAL A 164 3.85 -28.93 29.84
N LEU A 165 2.65 -28.83 29.26
CA LEU A 165 1.47 -29.55 29.75
C LEU A 165 1.71 -31.07 29.77
N VAL A 166 2.24 -31.62 28.66
CA VAL A 166 2.55 -33.05 28.56
C VAL A 166 3.64 -33.46 29.54
N SER A 167 4.64 -32.61 29.79
CA SER A 167 5.72 -32.87 30.77
C SER A 167 5.25 -32.80 32.20
N LEU A 168 4.23 -32.00 32.53
CA LEU A 168 3.66 -31.87 33.86
C LEU A 168 2.78 -33.07 34.21
N ASP A 169 1.81 -33.41 33.40
CA ASP A 169 0.97 -34.61 33.50
C ASP A 169 0.26 -34.86 32.14
N TRP A 170 0.60 -35.97 31.50
CA TRP A 170 0.06 -36.31 30.18
C TRP A 170 -1.45 -36.61 30.18
N ARG A 171 -1.99 -37.11 31.35
CA ARG A 171 -3.43 -37.43 31.50
C ARG A 171 -4.28 -36.17 31.52
N LEU A 172 -3.86 -35.17 32.32
CA LEU A 172 -4.51 -33.86 32.34
C LEU A 172 -4.36 -33.13 30.99
N ALA A 173 -3.21 -33.26 30.32
CA ALA A 173 -3.00 -32.70 28.99
C ALA A 173 -3.98 -33.27 27.98
N LEU A 174 -4.17 -34.58 27.94
CA LEU A 174 -5.12 -35.25 27.04
C LEU A 174 -6.56 -34.79 27.31
N LEU A 175 -6.94 -34.62 28.57
CA LEU A 175 -8.25 -34.13 28.97
C LEU A 175 -8.47 -32.68 28.54
N THR A 176 -7.45 -31.83 28.64
CA THR A 176 -7.48 -30.45 28.16
C THR A 176 -7.63 -30.43 26.63
N PHE A 177 -6.93 -31.28 25.92
CA PHE A 177 -7.03 -31.37 24.45
C PHE A 177 -8.35 -31.96 23.94
N CYS A 178 -9.08 -32.71 24.78
CA CYS A 178 -10.40 -33.25 24.44
C CYS A 178 -11.43 -32.15 24.14
N VAL A 179 -11.22 -30.94 24.65
CA VAL A 179 -12.08 -29.77 24.40
C VAL A 179 -11.75 -29.09 23.07
N MET A 180 -10.58 -29.39 22.48
CA MET A 180 -10.09 -28.76 21.24
C MET A 180 -11.02 -28.96 20.02
N PRO A 181 -11.56 -30.18 19.77
CA PRO A 181 -12.51 -30.37 18.65
C PRO A 181 -13.73 -29.46 18.73
N LEU A 182 -14.23 -29.17 19.95
CA LEU A 182 -15.37 -28.31 20.14
C LEU A 182 -15.05 -26.84 19.77
N ILE A 183 -13.85 -26.37 20.13
CA ILE A 183 -13.36 -25.03 19.73
C ILE A 183 -13.22 -24.96 18.21
N LEU A 184 -12.61 -25.96 17.58
CA LEU A 184 -12.46 -26.02 16.11
C LEU A 184 -13.82 -26.00 15.41
N PHE A 185 -14.80 -26.73 15.93
CA PHE A 185 -16.15 -26.74 15.40
C PHE A 185 -16.82 -25.37 15.48
N VAL A 186 -16.81 -24.74 16.68
CA VAL A 186 -17.39 -23.39 16.88
C VAL A 186 -16.68 -22.34 16.04
N THR A 187 -15.35 -22.41 15.94
CA THR A 187 -14.55 -21.48 15.10
C THR A 187 -14.87 -21.67 13.62
N GLN A 188 -15.01 -22.92 13.14
CA GLN A 188 -15.35 -23.19 11.73
C GLN A 188 -16.78 -22.73 11.39
N TRP A 189 -17.74 -22.97 12.29
CA TRP A 189 -19.10 -22.49 12.16
C TRP A 189 -19.15 -20.95 12.09
N PHE A 190 -18.48 -20.28 13.01
CA PHE A 190 -18.36 -18.82 13.02
C PHE A 190 -17.74 -18.29 11.73
N ARG A 191 -16.58 -18.82 11.33
CA ARG A 191 -15.86 -18.39 10.12
C ARG A 191 -16.72 -18.48 8.86
N ARG A 192 -17.51 -19.55 8.73
CA ARG A 192 -18.39 -19.76 7.58
C ARG A 192 -19.48 -18.70 7.53
N ASN A 193 -20.19 -18.49 8.63
CA ASN A 193 -21.36 -17.60 8.68
C ASN A 193 -20.96 -16.11 8.68
N VAL A 194 -19.92 -15.74 9.43
CA VAL A 194 -19.46 -14.35 9.47
C VAL A 194 -18.90 -13.91 8.11
N ARG A 195 -18.26 -14.81 7.36
CA ARG A 195 -17.75 -14.51 6.01
C ARG A 195 -18.88 -14.11 5.05
N GLU A 196 -20.00 -14.81 5.10
CA GLU A 196 -21.18 -14.52 4.28
C GLU A 196 -21.79 -13.18 4.67
N SER A 197 -21.98 -12.96 5.96
CA SER A 197 -22.48 -11.68 6.50
C SER A 197 -21.59 -10.49 6.11
N TYR A 198 -20.26 -10.62 6.17
CA TYR A 198 -19.36 -9.57 5.71
C TYR A 198 -19.44 -9.28 4.21
N ARG A 199 -19.75 -10.28 3.38
CA ARG A 199 -20.00 -10.05 1.95
C ARG A 199 -21.24 -9.20 1.74
N GLU A 200 -22.33 -9.48 2.48
CA GLU A 200 -23.55 -8.67 2.43
C GLU A 200 -23.28 -7.23 2.89
N VAL A 201 -22.57 -7.04 4.01
CA VAL A 201 -22.19 -5.71 4.50
C VAL A 201 -21.42 -4.95 3.42
N ARG A 202 -20.42 -5.56 2.78
CA ARG A 202 -19.67 -4.93 1.68
C ARG A 202 -20.54 -4.53 0.51
N THR A 203 -21.48 -5.38 0.14
CA THR A 203 -22.42 -5.10 -0.96
C THR A 203 -23.24 -3.87 -0.65
N TRP A 204 -23.77 -3.79 0.57
CA TRP A 204 -24.60 -2.65 0.97
C TRP A 204 -23.77 -1.37 1.19
N VAL A 205 -22.56 -1.45 1.72
CA VAL A 205 -21.62 -0.30 1.79
C VAL A 205 -21.31 0.22 0.38
N SER A 206 -21.04 -0.67 -0.58
CA SER A 206 -20.78 -0.27 -1.97
C SER A 206 -21.98 0.45 -2.59
N ARG A 207 -23.21 -0.06 -2.38
CA ARG A 207 -24.44 0.59 -2.85
C ARG A 207 -24.68 1.93 -2.17
N LEU A 208 -24.42 2.02 -0.86
CA LEU A 208 -24.54 3.25 -0.10
C LEU A 208 -23.56 4.33 -0.62
N ASN A 209 -22.31 3.95 -0.85
CA ASN A 209 -21.31 4.86 -1.39
C ASN A 209 -21.65 5.32 -2.81
N ALA A 210 -22.10 4.41 -3.68
CA ALA A 210 -22.54 4.77 -5.03
C ALA A 210 -23.71 5.76 -5.00
N PHE A 211 -24.72 5.50 -4.15
CA PHE A 211 -25.85 6.39 -3.96
C PHE A 211 -25.44 7.78 -3.45
N LEU A 212 -24.58 7.81 -2.42
CA LEU A 212 -24.07 9.08 -1.88
C LEU A 212 -23.26 9.85 -2.93
N GLN A 213 -22.38 9.18 -3.66
CA GLN A 213 -21.57 9.81 -4.71
C GLN A 213 -22.46 10.41 -5.81
N GLU A 214 -23.47 9.66 -6.28
CA GLU A 214 -24.41 10.12 -7.31
C GLU A 214 -25.18 11.36 -6.83
N ASN A 215 -25.80 11.29 -5.66
CA ASN A 215 -26.65 12.37 -5.16
C ASN A 215 -25.85 13.61 -4.75
N LEU A 216 -24.67 13.45 -4.12
CA LEU A 216 -23.83 14.59 -3.74
C LEU A 216 -23.21 15.27 -4.96
N THR A 217 -22.77 14.50 -5.96
CA THR A 217 -22.27 15.06 -7.23
C THR A 217 -23.37 15.76 -8.00
N GLY A 218 -24.58 15.19 -8.01
CA GLY A 218 -25.78 15.73 -8.67
C GLY A 218 -26.64 16.65 -7.80
N MET A 219 -26.12 17.20 -6.68
CA MET A 219 -26.93 17.94 -5.70
C MET A 219 -27.69 19.11 -6.32
N SER A 220 -27.08 19.85 -7.23
CA SER A 220 -27.74 20.95 -7.95
C SER A 220 -28.99 20.47 -8.72
N THR A 221 -28.93 19.28 -9.32
CA THR A 221 -30.06 18.66 -10.01
C THR A 221 -31.14 18.20 -9.02
N VAL A 222 -30.73 17.57 -7.91
CA VAL A 222 -31.64 17.12 -6.86
C VAL A 222 -32.45 18.30 -6.33
N GLN A 223 -31.79 19.42 -5.99
CA GLN A 223 -32.43 20.63 -5.49
C GLN A 223 -33.28 21.33 -6.54
N LEU A 224 -32.76 21.47 -7.80
CA LEU A 224 -33.50 22.10 -8.89
C LEU A 224 -34.85 21.42 -9.16
N PHE A 225 -34.88 20.08 -9.10
CA PHE A 225 -36.08 19.28 -9.35
C PHE A 225 -36.81 18.89 -8.06
N ARG A 226 -36.46 19.44 -6.90
CA ARG A 226 -37.10 19.22 -5.58
C ARG A 226 -37.24 17.73 -5.24
N ARG A 227 -36.17 16.94 -5.45
CA ARG A 227 -36.18 15.48 -5.24
C ARG A 227 -35.62 15.06 -3.89
N GLU A 228 -35.39 15.99 -2.96
CA GLU A 228 -34.76 15.74 -1.66
C GLU A 228 -35.51 14.67 -0.85
N GLY A 229 -36.87 14.75 -0.80
CA GLY A 229 -37.69 13.75 -0.09
C GLY A 229 -37.49 12.34 -0.66
N ARG A 230 -37.57 12.19 -1.98
CA ARG A 230 -37.37 10.89 -2.63
C ARG A 230 -35.93 10.35 -2.47
N ALA A 231 -34.93 11.24 -2.52
CA ALA A 231 -33.55 10.86 -2.25
C ALA A 231 -33.36 10.40 -0.81
N LEU A 232 -34.03 11.06 0.15
CA LEU A 232 -34.01 10.66 1.55
C LEU A 232 -34.65 9.29 1.78
N ASP A 233 -35.82 9.03 1.18
CA ASP A 233 -36.50 7.74 1.28
C ASP A 233 -35.62 6.59 0.75
N GLU A 234 -35.01 6.80 -0.41
CA GLU A 234 -34.10 5.79 -1.00
C GLU A 234 -32.83 5.59 -0.16
N PHE A 235 -32.26 6.69 0.38
CA PHE A 235 -31.17 6.60 1.33
C PHE A 235 -31.53 5.78 2.56
N GLN A 236 -32.69 6.05 3.15
CA GLN A 236 -33.17 5.31 4.34
C GLN A 236 -33.35 3.83 4.04
N ARG A 237 -33.83 3.47 2.86
CA ARG A 237 -33.96 2.08 2.42
C ARG A 237 -32.59 1.40 2.33
N VAL A 238 -31.65 1.99 1.62
CA VAL A 238 -30.28 1.42 1.45
C VAL A 238 -29.54 1.36 2.78
N ASN A 239 -29.66 2.39 3.60
CA ASN A 239 -29.05 2.45 4.93
C ASN A 239 -29.70 1.45 5.92
N GLY A 240 -30.99 1.20 5.79
CA GLY A 240 -31.71 0.17 6.55
C GLY A 240 -31.16 -1.23 6.26
N GLU A 241 -31.00 -1.58 4.99
CA GLU A 241 -30.44 -2.87 4.58
C GLU A 241 -28.97 -3.03 5.04
N HIS A 242 -28.19 -1.93 4.97
CA HIS A 242 -26.82 -1.93 5.49
C HIS A 242 -26.80 -2.16 7.01
N ARG A 243 -27.70 -1.49 7.77
CA ARG A 243 -27.85 -1.72 9.21
C ARG A 243 -28.19 -3.18 9.50
N ASP A 244 -29.14 -3.76 8.79
CA ASP A 244 -29.61 -5.11 9.04
C ASP A 244 -28.56 -6.17 8.70
N ALA A 245 -27.75 -5.92 7.66
CA ALA A 245 -26.56 -6.73 7.37
C ALA A 245 -25.52 -6.66 8.50
N ASN A 246 -25.26 -5.47 9.06
CA ASN A 246 -24.37 -5.32 10.22
C ASN A 246 -24.90 -6.02 11.47
N LEU A 247 -26.22 -5.91 11.75
CA LEU A 247 -26.82 -6.59 12.90
C LEU A 247 -26.67 -8.11 12.80
N ARG A 248 -26.80 -8.69 11.57
CA ARG A 248 -26.52 -10.12 11.36
C ARG A 248 -25.04 -10.47 11.67
N SER A 249 -24.10 -9.63 11.27
CA SER A 249 -22.69 -9.81 11.60
C SER A 249 -22.44 -9.76 13.11
N ILE A 250 -23.00 -8.76 13.79
CA ILE A 250 -22.92 -8.59 15.25
C ILE A 250 -23.48 -9.81 15.99
N TYR A 251 -24.60 -10.38 15.51
CA TYR A 251 -25.18 -11.59 16.10
C TYR A 251 -24.19 -12.76 16.12
N TYR A 252 -23.45 -13.01 15.03
CA TYR A 252 -22.45 -14.08 14.99
C TYR A 252 -21.32 -13.83 15.99
N TYR A 253 -20.88 -12.59 16.16
CA TYR A 253 -19.89 -12.23 17.17
C TYR A 253 -20.42 -12.40 18.60
N ALA A 254 -21.67 -11.97 18.82
CA ALA A 254 -22.34 -12.10 20.13
C ALA A 254 -22.53 -13.55 20.58
N VAL A 255 -22.60 -14.49 19.63
CA VAL A 255 -22.64 -15.92 19.93
C VAL A 255 -21.24 -16.51 20.08
N PHE A 256 -20.30 -16.10 19.22
CA PHE A 256 -18.96 -16.70 19.16
C PHE A 256 -18.13 -16.46 20.42
N TYR A 257 -18.00 -15.22 20.88
CA TYR A 257 -17.17 -14.92 22.04
C TYR A 257 -17.64 -15.59 23.31
N PRO A 258 -18.93 -15.53 23.70
CA PRO A 258 -19.40 -16.27 24.87
C PRO A 258 -19.30 -17.79 24.71
N ALA A 259 -19.45 -18.33 23.48
CA ALA A 259 -19.27 -19.77 23.27
C ALA A 259 -17.82 -20.21 23.51
N ILE A 260 -16.82 -19.45 23.04
CA ILE A 260 -15.41 -19.72 23.32
C ILE A 260 -15.11 -19.61 24.82
N GLU A 261 -15.66 -18.61 25.49
CA GLU A 261 -15.51 -18.43 26.94
C GLU A 261 -16.13 -19.60 27.72
N LEU A 262 -17.33 -20.05 27.34
CA LEU A 262 -17.99 -21.21 27.93
C LEU A 262 -17.16 -22.48 27.73
N ILE A 263 -16.57 -22.69 26.56
CA ILE A 263 -15.70 -23.85 26.29
C ILE A 263 -14.43 -23.77 27.14
N GLY A 264 -13.85 -22.58 27.31
CA GLY A 264 -12.73 -22.35 28.22
C GLY A 264 -13.07 -22.65 29.69
N ALA A 265 -14.25 -22.21 30.14
CA ALA A 265 -14.77 -22.51 31.46
C ALA A 265 -15.01 -24.02 31.65
N LEU A 266 -15.57 -24.70 30.63
CA LEU A 266 -15.75 -26.15 30.60
C LEU A 266 -14.38 -26.88 30.75
N SER A 267 -13.37 -26.45 30.00
CA SER A 267 -12.00 -26.99 30.13
C SER A 267 -11.48 -26.85 31.57
N THR A 268 -11.64 -25.66 32.15
CA THR A 268 -11.24 -25.40 33.52
C THR A 268 -12.02 -26.26 34.52
N ALA A 269 -13.33 -26.44 34.35
CA ALA A 269 -14.17 -27.31 35.18
C ALA A 269 -13.72 -28.78 35.08
N LEU A 270 -13.40 -29.27 33.89
CA LEU A 270 -12.88 -30.62 33.70
C LEU A 270 -11.51 -30.81 34.40
N ILE A 271 -10.61 -29.83 34.26
CA ILE A 271 -9.32 -29.84 34.94
C ILE A 271 -9.52 -29.87 36.47
N LEU A 272 -10.43 -29.07 37.02
CA LEU A 272 -10.73 -29.04 38.45
C LEU A 272 -11.36 -30.35 38.93
N TRP A 273 -12.30 -30.91 38.17
CA TRP A 273 -12.99 -32.14 38.55
C TRP A 273 -12.04 -33.36 38.58
N PHE A 274 -11.38 -33.64 37.47
CA PHE A 274 -10.49 -34.78 37.35
C PHE A 274 -9.15 -34.55 38.06
N GLY A 275 -8.52 -33.38 37.85
CA GLY A 275 -7.27 -33.00 38.46
C GLY A 275 -7.41 -32.83 39.97
N GLY A 276 -8.51 -32.25 40.48
CA GLY A 276 -8.83 -32.18 41.91
C GLY A 276 -8.98 -33.56 42.52
N GLY A 277 -9.66 -34.51 41.84
CA GLY A 277 -9.75 -35.89 42.27
C GLY A 277 -8.37 -36.58 42.40
N TRP A 278 -7.47 -36.30 41.43
CA TRP A 278 -6.10 -36.84 41.49
C TRP A 278 -5.23 -36.16 42.57
N VAL A 279 -5.48 -34.90 42.89
CA VAL A 279 -4.86 -34.21 44.01
C VAL A 279 -5.30 -34.84 45.34
N LEU A 280 -6.60 -35.10 45.54
CA LEU A 280 -7.14 -35.76 46.73
C LEU A 280 -6.62 -37.21 46.88
N ALA A 281 -6.37 -37.89 45.75
CA ALA A 281 -5.76 -39.22 45.73
C ALA A 281 -4.22 -39.20 45.95
N GLY A 282 -3.60 -38.01 46.08
CA GLY A 282 -2.16 -37.86 46.29
C GLY A 282 -1.28 -38.13 45.05
N THR A 283 -1.87 -38.26 43.87
CA THR A 283 -1.14 -38.53 42.62
C THR A 283 -0.75 -37.29 41.88
N LEU A 284 -1.34 -36.13 42.20
CA LEU A 284 -1.05 -34.82 41.61
C LEU A 284 -0.86 -33.78 42.72
N THR A 285 -0.02 -32.76 42.45
CA THR A 285 0.16 -31.64 43.41
C THR A 285 -0.80 -30.49 43.11
N ILE A 286 -1.15 -29.71 44.14
CA ILE A 286 -2.00 -28.51 43.99
C ILE A 286 -1.35 -27.50 43.04
N GLY A 287 -0.04 -27.29 43.12
CA GLY A 287 0.70 -26.39 42.25
C GLY A 287 0.64 -26.85 40.78
N THR A 288 0.66 -28.16 40.51
CA THR A 288 0.47 -28.67 39.13
C THR A 288 -0.92 -28.35 38.60
N LEU A 289 -1.97 -28.53 39.42
CA LEU A 289 -3.35 -28.21 39.07
C LEU A 289 -3.49 -26.71 38.68
N VAL A 290 -2.93 -25.82 39.52
CA VAL A 290 -2.95 -24.36 39.27
C VAL A 290 -2.19 -23.99 37.99
N ALA A 291 -1.01 -24.61 37.76
CA ALA A 291 -0.24 -24.39 36.55
C ALA A 291 -1.02 -24.83 35.29
N PHE A 292 -1.71 -25.98 35.35
CA PHE A 292 -2.57 -26.46 34.26
C PHE A 292 -3.68 -25.46 33.91
N ILE A 293 -4.38 -24.91 34.88
CA ILE A 293 -5.43 -23.91 34.68
C ILE A 293 -4.85 -22.68 33.98
N GLN A 294 -3.69 -22.18 34.41
CA GLN A 294 -3.05 -21.02 33.81
C GLN A 294 -2.61 -21.27 32.35
N TYR A 295 -2.03 -22.47 32.10
CA TYR A 295 -1.66 -22.82 30.72
C TYR A 295 -2.89 -23.06 29.81
N ALA A 296 -3.94 -23.70 30.32
CA ALA A 296 -5.18 -23.89 29.58
C ALA A 296 -5.80 -22.57 29.15
N GLN A 297 -5.81 -21.55 30.02
CA GLN A 297 -6.31 -20.22 29.68
C GLN A 297 -5.46 -19.54 28.59
N ARG A 298 -4.14 -19.74 28.60
CA ARG A 298 -3.22 -19.18 27.59
C ARG A 298 -3.24 -19.94 26.26
N PHE A 299 -3.63 -21.20 26.27
CA PHE A 299 -3.61 -22.10 25.12
C PHE A 299 -4.58 -21.70 24.01
N PHE A 300 -5.74 -21.14 24.37
CA PHE A 300 -6.80 -20.85 23.40
C PHE A 300 -6.58 -19.55 22.63
N ARG A 301 -5.85 -18.60 23.19
CA ARG A 301 -5.62 -17.28 22.59
C ARG A 301 -4.91 -17.35 21.23
N PRO A 302 -3.77 -18.05 21.07
CA PRO A 302 -3.09 -18.15 19.77
C PRO A 302 -3.96 -18.75 18.66
N ILE A 303 -4.87 -19.67 19.01
CA ILE A 303 -5.76 -20.34 18.05
C ILE A 303 -6.79 -19.35 17.50
N SER A 304 -7.36 -18.51 18.36
CA SER A 304 -8.30 -17.46 17.94
C SER A 304 -7.62 -16.43 17.04
N ASP A 305 -6.41 -16.01 17.38
CA ASP A 305 -5.66 -14.98 16.67
C ASP A 305 -5.18 -15.45 15.28
N MET A 306 -4.97 -16.76 15.07
CA MET A 306 -4.55 -17.30 13.75
C MET A 306 -5.50 -16.98 12.60
N SER A 307 -6.80 -16.86 12.89
CA SER A 307 -7.79 -16.55 11.85
C SER A 307 -7.64 -15.13 11.31
N GLU A 308 -7.38 -14.18 12.17
CA GLU A 308 -7.13 -12.78 11.79
C GLU A 308 -5.82 -12.66 10.99
N LYS A 309 -4.77 -13.34 11.43
CA LYS A 309 -3.47 -13.35 10.75
C LYS A 309 -3.53 -13.99 9.36
N PHE A 310 -4.40 -14.98 9.18
CA PHE A 310 -4.64 -15.54 7.85
C PHE A 310 -5.28 -14.53 6.89
N ASN A 311 -6.25 -13.73 7.35
CA ASN A 311 -6.84 -12.65 6.56
C ASN A 311 -5.80 -11.57 6.21
N LEU A 312 -4.93 -11.23 7.17
CA LEU A 312 -3.82 -10.31 6.96
C LEU A 312 -2.85 -10.83 5.89
N LEU A 313 -2.51 -12.12 5.93
CA LEU A 313 -1.68 -12.77 4.91
C LEU A 313 -2.33 -12.70 3.52
N GLN A 314 -3.62 -12.99 3.43
CA GLN A 314 -4.35 -12.89 2.14
C GLN A 314 -4.36 -11.47 1.59
N ALA A 315 -4.64 -10.47 2.43
CA ALA A 315 -4.63 -9.07 2.03
C ALA A 315 -3.25 -8.65 1.53
N ALA A 316 -2.20 -9.00 2.26
CA ALA A 316 -0.82 -8.70 1.88
C ALA A 316 -0.38 -9.44 0.61
N MET A 317 -0.82 -10.68 0.37
CA MET A 317 -0.55 -11.41 -0.89
C MET A 317 -1.19 -10.70 -2.07
N ALA A 318 -2.47 -10.32 -1.97
CA ALA A 318 -3.16 -9.59 -3.03
C ALA A 318 -2.50 -8.21 -3.32
N SER A 319 -2.13 -7.47 -2.26
CA SER A 319 -1.41 -6.21 -2.40
C SER A 319 -0.02 -6.38 -3.02
N SER A 320 0.69 -7.46 -2.65
CA SER A 320 1.99 -7.81 -3.22
C SER A 320 1.91 -8.14 -4.71
N GLU A 321 0.89 -8.87 -5.13
CA GLU A 321 0.64 -9.20 -6.53
C GLU A 321 0.44 -7.94 -7.36
N ARG A 322 -0.41 -7.01 -6.89
CA ARG A 322 -0.65 -5.73 -7.57
C ARG A 322 0.61 -4.85 -7.61
N LEU A 323 1.35 -4.79 -6.49
CA LEU A 323 2.56 -3.97 -6.37
C LEU A 323 3.69 -4.50 -7.27
N PHE A 324 3.94 -5.81 -7.22
CA PHE A 324 4.97 -6.42 -8.05
C PHE A 324 4.57 -6.47 -9.53
N GLY A 325 3.29 -6.63 -9.85
CA GLY A 325 2.79 -6.46 -11.20
C GLY A 325 3.06 -5.06 -11.77
N LEU A 326 2.92 -4.02 -10.92
CA LEU A 326 3.34 -2.66 -11.29
C LEU A 326 4.85 -2.57 -11.52
N LEU A 327 5.67 -3.07 -10.59
CA LEU A 327 7.13 -3.01 -10.68
C LEU A 327 7.70 -3.84 -11.85
N ASP A 328 6.98 -4.86 -12.28
CA ASP A 328 7.37 -5.72 -13.40
C ASP A 328 6.84 -5.19 -14.76
N THR A 329 6.06 -4.09 -14.76
CA THR A 329 5.57 -3.47 -16.00
C THR A 329 6.76 -2.88 -16.78
N PRO A 330 6.99 -3.31 -18.03
CA PRO A 330 8.10 -2.79 -18.81
C PRO A 330 7.85 -1.33 -19.23
N VAL A 331 8.92 -0.56 -19.28
CA VAL A 331 8.93 0.77 -19.88
C VAL A 331 8.97 0.59 -21.40
N SER A 332 7.93 1.03 -22.13
CA SER A 332 7.82 0.77 -23.57
C SER A 332 8.57 1.80 -24.43
N VAL A 333 8.69 3.04 -23.96
CA VAL A 333 9.46 4.09 -24.63
C VAL A 333 10.89 4.06 -24.11
N MET A 334 11.78 3.39 -24.87
CA MET A 334 13.20 3.25 -24.50
C MET A 334 13.94 4.57 -24.66
N ASP A 335 14.74 4.95 -23.65
CA ASP A 335 15.63 6.10 -23.73
C ASP A 335 17.06 5.63 -24.04
N PRO A 336 17.60 5.90 -25.25
CA PRO A 336 18.93 5.45 -25.66
C PRO A 336 20.06 6.03 -24.79
N GLY A 337 19.80 7.11 -24.05
CA GLY A 337 20.81 7.76 -23.20
C GLY A 337 20.98 7.16 -21.80
N THR A 338 20.06 6.34 -21.31
CA THR A 338 20.04 5.89 -19.92
C THR A 338 20.35 4.41 -19.71
N GLY A 339 20.43 3.62 -20.78
CA GLY A 339 20.64 2.16 -20.68
C GLY A 339 19.50 1.38 -20.00
N TYR A 340 18.42 2.04 -19.64
CA TYR A 340 17.24 1.44 -19.03
C TYR A 340 16.27 0.95 -20.11
N GLY A 341 16.09 -0.35 -20.22
CA GLY A 341 15.17 -0.94 -21.18
C GLY A 341 15.41 -2.42 -21.48
N VAL A 342 16.40 -3.08 -20.84
CA VAL A 342 16.63 -4.51 -21.05
C VAL A 342 15.86 -5.30 -19.99
N PRO A 343 14.81 -6.07 -20.38
CA PRO A 343 14.17 -7.01 -19.45
C PRO A 343 15.19 -8.13 -19.15
N GLY A 344 15.66 -8.24 -17.92
CA GLY A 344 16.38 -9.42 -17.47
C GLY A 344 17.62 -9.24 -16.61
N THR A 345 18.13 -8.04 -16.36
CA THR A 345 19.38 -7.88 -15.58
C THR A 345 19.28 -6.95 -14.38
N ALA A 346 18.10 -6.76 -13.81
CA ALA A 346 17.96 -6.09 -12.52
C ALA A 346 17.93 -7.12 -11.38
N THR A 347 19.02 -7.86 -11.18
CA THR A 347 19.40 -8.27 -9.83
C THR A 347 19.93 -7.01 -9.14
N ALA A 348 19.02 -6.15 -8.66
CA ALA A 348 19.39 -5.12 -7.72
C ALA A 348 19.90 -5.82 -6.46
N THR A 349 21.21 -5.98 -6.37
CA THR A 349 21.88 -6.23 -5.10
C THR A 349 21.57 -5.03 -4.22
N ALA A 350 20.84 -5.27 -3.14
CA ALA A 350 20.55 -4.30 -2.11
C ALA A 350 21.89 -3.85 -1.48
N GLY A 351 22.47 -2.81 -1.99
CA GLY A 351 23.78 -2.30 -1.56
C GLY A 351 24.24 -1.07 -2.34
N ASP A 352 23.86 -0.95 -3.59
CA ASP A 352 24.18 0.25 -4.36
C ASP A 352 23.01 1.23 -4.25
N SER A 353 23.14 2.17 -3.31
CA SER A 353 22.39 3.41 -3.37
C SER A 353 22.81 4.13 -4.65
N PRO A 354 21.95 4.26 -5.66
CA PRO A 354 22.27 5.18 -6.73
C PRO A 354 22.33 6.56 -6.08
N THR A 355 23.49 7.18 -6.13
CA THR A 355 23.67 8.60 -5.86
C THR A 355 22.53 9.35 -6.54
N PRO A 356 21.91 10.35 -5.89
CA PRO A 356 20.92 11.17 -6.55
C PRO A 356 21.58 11.73 -7.79
N HIS A 357 21.12 11.28 -8.96
CA HIS A 357 21.54 11.88 -10.21
C HIS A 357 21.17 13.35 -10.10
N SER A 358 22.17 14.17 -9.89
CA SER A 358 22.09 15.58 -10.15
C SER A 358 21.60 15.70 -11.61
N LEU A 359 20.36 16.11 -11.80
CA LEU A 359 19.80 16.54 -13.08
C LEU A 359 20.51 17.82 -13.59
N GLY A 360 21.81 17.93 -13.32
CA GLY A 360 22.65 19.07 -13.59
C GLY A 360 23.39 19.02 -14.94
N VAL A 361 22.92 18.20 -15.88
CA VAL A 361 23.38 18.37 -17.27
C VAL A 361 22.37 19.26 -17.97
N SER A 362 22.66 20.57 -18.00
CA SER A 362 21.97 21.47 -18.92
C SER A 362 22.16 20.93 -20.33
N PRO A 363 21.07 20.62 -21.05
CA PRO A 363 21.19 20.14 -22.42
C PRO A 363 21.92 21.17 -23.28
N PRO A 364 22.74 20.76 -24.24
CA PRO A 364 23.46 21.70 -25.12
C PRO A 364 22.44 22.59 -25.84
N LYS A 365 22.67 23.91 -25.80
CA LYS A 365 21.82 24.86 -26.52
C LYS A 365 21.81 24.52 -28.03
N PRO A 366 20.65 24.41 -28.68
CA PRO A 366 20.57 24.11 -30.08
C PRO A 366 21.23 25.20 -30.92
N LYS A 367 21.89 24.81 -32.01
CA LYS A 367 22.50 25.72 -32.97
C LYS A 367 21.44 26.54 -33.66
N ALA A 368 21.69 27.82 -33.92
CA ALA A 368 20.76 28.90 -34.35
C ALA A 368 20.01 28.74 -35.70
N LYS A 369 19.77 27.56 -36.23
CA LYS A 369 18.89 27.25 -37.38
C LYS A 369 18.32 25.81 -37.32
N ALA A 370 18.19 25.25 -36.18
CA ALA A 370 17.64 23.93 -35.93
C ALA A 370 16.12 24.00 -35.76
N GLY A 371 15.42 22.91 -36.08
CA GLY A 371 13.98 22.79 -35.87
C GLY A 371 13.20 22.31 -37.08
N ARG A 372 13.85 21.66 -38.04
CA ARG A 372 13.17 21.00 -39.17
C ARG A 372 12.57 19.68 -38.72
N ILE A 373 11.25 19.54 -38.84
CA ILE A 373 10.52 18.32 -38.49
C ILE A 373 10.04 17.66 -39.79
N VAL A 374 10.33 16.38 -39.95
CA VAL A 374 9.81 15.57 -41.06
C VAL A 374 9.04 14.40 -40.48
N VAL A 375 7.77 14.32 -40.82
CA VAL A 375 6.87 13.20 -40.58
C VAL A 375 6.79 12.40 -41.88
N ASP A 376 7.23 11.15 -41.88
CA ASP A 376 7.42 10.31 -43.04
C ASP A 376 6.64 9.00 -42.90
N ASP A 377 5.53 8.89 -43.62
CA ASP A 377 4.64 7.72 -43.67
C ASP A 377 4.19 7.17 -42.31
N VAL A 378 3.86 8.06 -41.38
CA VAL A 378 3.55 7.72 -40.01
C VAL A 378 2.15 7.14 -39.87
N SER A 379 2.08 5.93 -39.30
CA SER A 379 0.84 5.33 -38.81
C SER A 379 0.94 5.05 -37.33
N PHE A 380 -0.17 5.18 -36.60
CA PHE A 380 -0.21 4.98 -35.18
C PHE A 380 -1.58 4.48 -34.69
N ALA A 381 -1.55 3.55 -33.74
CA ALA A 381 -2.70 2.99 -33.01
C ALA A 381 -2.44 2.91 -31.51
N TYR A 382 -3.37 3.41 -30.67
CA TYR A 382 -3.33 3.19 -29.21
C TYR A 382 -3.66 1.73 -28.83
N THR A 383 -4.51 1.10 -29.63
CA THR A 383 -4.88 -0.31 -29.49
C THR A 383 -4.55 -1.02 -30.80
N PRO A 384 -3.83 -2.14 -30.78
CA PRO A 384 -3.50 -2.88 -32.00
C PRO A 384 -4.73 -3.11 -32.88
N GLY A 385 -4.61 -2.79 -34.17
CA GLY A 385 -5.69 -2.95 -35.15
C GLY A 385 -6.70 -1.80 -35.24
N VAL A 386 -6.58 -0.74 -34.42
CA VAL A 386 -7.43 0.47 -34.51
C VAL A 386 -6.55 1.68 -34.78
N ASP A 387 -6.26 1.92 -36.05
CA ASP A 387 -5.40 3.02 -36.45
C ASP A 387 -6.07 4.37 -36.23
N VAL A 388 -5.37 5.27 -35.55
CA VAL A 388 -5.76 6.67 -35.33
C VAL A 388 -5.11 7.59 -36.38
N LEU A 389 -3.85 7.33 -36.71
CA LEU A 389 -3.16 7.99 -37.82
C LEU A 389 -2.81 6.95 -38.88
N LYS A 390 -2.98 7.31 -40.17
CA LYS A 390 -2.74 6.43 -41.32
C LYS A 390 -1.92 7.15 -42.35
N HIS A 391 -0.70 6.70 -42.58
CA HIS A 391 0.17 7.17 -43.66
C HIS A 391 0.31 8.70 -43.72
N VAL A 392 0.54 9.35 -42.57
CA VAL A 392 0.67 10.81 -42.49
C VAL A 392 2.08 11.21 -42.84
N SER A 393 2.20 12.13 -43.83
CA SER A 393 3.49 12.67 -44.28
C SER A 393 3.41 14.18 -44.49
N PHE A 394 4.32 14.92 -43.88
CA PHE A 394 4.52 16.37 -44.09
C PHE A 394 5.87 16.81 -43.53
N THR A 395 6.29 18.02 -43.94
CA THR A 395 7.52 18.65 -43.45
C THR A 395 7.21 20.02 -42.87
N VAL A 396 7.86 20.34 -41.74
CA VAL A 396 7.85 21.66 -41.12
C VAL A 396 9.23 22.25 -41.22
N GLU A 397 9.38 23.37 -41.88
CA GLU A 397 10.66 24.08 -41.98
C GLU A 397 10.87 24.99 -40.75
N PRO A 398 12.12 25.27 -40.37
CA PRO A 398 12.42 26.17 -39.25
C PRO A 398 11.73 27.52 -39.35
N GLY A 399 11.08 27.96 -38.28
CA GLY A 399 10.33 29.23 -38.24
C GLY A 399 8.92 29.19 -38.86
N GLN A 400 8.52 28.06 -39.44
CA GLN A 400 7.21 27.89 -40.02
C GLN A 400 6.13 27.74 -38.95
N ARG A 401 4.97 28.34 -39.17
CA ARG A 401 3.77 28.14 -38.34
C ARG A 401 2.80 27.22 -39.07
N ILE A 402 2.39 26.14 -38.39
CA ILE A 402 1.47 25.14 -38.95
C ILE A 402 0.19 25.10 -38.15
N GLY A 403 -0.96 25.15 -38.83
CA GLY A 403 -2.26 24.86 -38.23
C GLY A 403 -2.69 23.43 -38.53
N ILE A 404 -2.97 22.63 -37.47
CA ILE A 404 -3.53 21.28 -37.61
C ILE A 404 -5.02 21.37 -37.33
N VAL A 405 -5.84 21.14 -38.36
CA VAL A 405 -7.30 21.23 -38.30
C VAL A 405 -7.95 19.88 -38.57
N GLY A 406 -9.14 19.67 -38.02
CA GLY A 406 -9.89 18.44 -38.22
C GLY A 406 -10.97 18.26 -37.16
N ALA A 407 -11.89 17.33 -37.37
CA ALA A 407 -12.94 16.98 -36.42
C ALA A 407 -12.38 16.43 -35.09
N THR A 408 -13.18 16.44 -34.01
CA THR A 408 -12.81 15.78 -32.76
C THR A 408 -12.58 14.29 -33.02
N GLY A 409 -11.47 13.74 -32.48
CA GLY A 409 -11.10 12.35 -32.73
C GLY A 409 -10.26 12.10 -33.99
N SER A 410 -9.94 13.14 -34.81
CA SER A 410 -9.13 12.98 -36.02
C SER A 410 -7.62 12.77 -35.80
N GLY A 411 -7.16 12.60 -34.56
CA GLY A 411 -5.75 12.33 -34.26
C GLY A 411 -4.86 13.56 -34.08
N LYS A 412 -5.38 14.79 -34.01
CA LYS A 412 -4.58 16.02 -33.81
C LYS A 412 -3.68 15.97 -32.58
N SER A 413 -4.26 15.65 -31.40
CA SER A 413 -3.50 15.51 -30.15
C SER A 413 -2.56 14.32 -30.19
N THR A 414 -2.92 13.25 -30.89
CA THR A 414 -2.07 12.08 -31.08
C THR A 414 -0.77 12.45 -31.82
N LEU A 415 -0.85 13.27 -32.85
CA LEU A 415 0.33 13.73 -33.57
C LEU A 415 1.28 14.52 -32.65
N ILE A 416 0.74 15.41 -31.81
CA ILE A 416 1.54 16.16 -30.83
C ILE A 416 2.19 15.21 -29.82
N ASN A 417 1.46 14.21 -29.33
CA ASN A 417 2.00 13.21 -28.39
C ASN A 417 3.15 12.39 -29.01
N LEU A 418 3.09 12.08 -30.31
CA LEU A 418 4.16 11.41 -31.05
C LEU A 418 5.38 12.32 -31.22
N LEU A 419 5.20 13.62 -31.52
CA LEU A 419 6.29 14.59 -31.61
C LEU A 419 7.07 14.73 -30.28
N LEU A 420 6.37 14.67 -29.14
CA LEU A 420 6.97 14.71 -27.82
C LEU A 420 7.49 13.33 -27.34
N ARG A 421 7.32 12.32 -28.21
CA ARG A 421 7.66 10.94 -27.93
C ARG A 421 7.09 10.46 -26.58
N PHE A 422 5.80 10.75 -26.33
CA PHE A 422 5.02 10.09 -25.27
C PHE A 422 4.60 8.69 -25.70
N TYR A 423 4.60 8.43 -27.02
CA TYR A 423 4.39 7.15 -27.68
C TYR A 423 5.36 7.03 -28.85
N ASP A 424 5.81 5.84 -29.18
CA ASP A 424 6.53 5.57 -30.42
C ASP A 424 5.54 5.26 -31.55
N VAL A 425 5.89 5.62 -32.79
CA VAL A 425 5.06 5.35 -33.96
C VAL A 425 4.93 3.84 -34.22
N THR A 426 3.77 3.41 -34.76
CA THR A 426 3.55 1.99 -35.12
C THR A 426 4.32 1.66 -36.39
N SER A 427 4.30 2.56 -37.41
CA SER A 427 5.11 2.48 -38.63
C SER A 427 5.51 3.87 -39.09
N GLY A 428 6.48 3.94 -39.99
CA GLY A 428 7.07 5.21 -40.44
C GLY A 428 8.08 5.76 -39.43
N ARG A 429 8.40 7.05 -39.59
CA ARG A 429 9.36 7.75 -38.72
C ARG A 429 9.06 9.23 -38.60
N ILE A 430 9.50 9.81 -37.48
CA ILE A 430 9.52 11.27 -37.29
C ILE A 430 10.95 11.67 -37.02
N THR A 431 11.45 12.68 -37.75
CA THR A 431 12.81 13.17 -37.54
C THR A 431 12.81 14.64 -37.13
N LEU A 432 13.76 15.00 -36.27
CA LEU A 432 14.10 16.38 -35.91
C LEU A 432 15.52 16.66 -36.42
N ASP A 433 15.66 17.64 -37.32
CA ASP A 433 16.95 18.00 -37.95
C ASP A 433 17.67 16.80 -38.58
N GLY A 434 16.90 15.87 -39.16
CA GLY A 434 17.41 14.67 -39.84
C GLY A 434 17.68 13.48 -38.92
N THR A 435 17.57 13.63 -37.60
CA THR A 435 17.73 12.53 -36.63
C THR A 435 16.36 11.97 -36.20
N ASP A 436 16.19 10.66 -36.26
CA ASP A 436 14.96 10.01 -35.78
C ASP A 436 14.74 10.30 -34.29
N LEU A 437 13.49 10.61 -33.91
CA LEU A 437 13.16 10.89 -32.50
C LEU A 437 13.49 9.73 -31.56
N ARG A 438 13.50 8.49 -32.08
CA ARG A 438 13.83 7.28 -31.32
C ARG A 438 15.31 7.17 -30.96
N ASP A 439 16.18 7.83 -31.73
CA ASP A 439 17.62 7.84 -31.53
C ASP A 439 18.08 8.96 -30.59
N LEU A 440 17.19 9.91 -30.27
CA LEU A 440 17.50 11.02 -29.38
C LEU A 440 17.22 10.66 -27.92
N PRO A 441 18.11 10.99 -26.95
CA PRO A 441 17.82 10.92 -25.53
C PRO A 441 16.57 11.75 -25.20
N LEU A 442 15.62 11.19 -24.41
CA LEU A 442 14.33 11.87 -24.13
C LEU A 442 14.51 13.24 -23.50
N ALA A 443 15.49 13.42 -22.61
CA ALA A 443 15.78 14.72 -22.00
C ALA A 443 16.22 15.75 -23.05
N ALA A 444 17.08 15.36 -23.98
CA ALA A 444 17.53 16.21 -25.07
C ALA A 444 16.39 16.51 -26.04
N LEU A 445 15.62 15.50 -26.47
CA LEU A 445 14.45 15.68 -27.33
C LEU A 445 13.45 16.66 -26.73
N ARG A 446 13.00 16.43 -25.50
CA ARG A 446 11.96 17.25 -24.86
C ARG A 446 12.43 18.67 -24.54
N SER A 447 13.74 18.92 -24.43
CA SER A 447 14.25 20.29 -24.27
C SER A 447 14.07 21.18 -25.51
N HIS A 448 13.84 20.59 -26.69
CA HIS A 448 13.55 21.33 -27.92
C HIS A 448 12.10 21.79 -28.00
N PHE A 449 11.21 21.27 -27.14
CA PHE A 449 9.79 21.53 -27.21
C PHE A 449 9.27 22.23 -25.93
N ALA A 450 8.29 23.09 -26.12
CA ALA A 450 7.38 23.50 -25.05
C ALA A 450 5.95 23.19 -25.45
N LEU A 451 5.15 22.73 -24.52
CA LEU A 451 3.76 22.34 -24.73
C LEU A 451 2.83 23.23 -23.91
N VAL A 452 1.82 23.77 -24.58
CA VAL A 452 0.70 24.46 -23.93
C VAL A 452 -0.55 23.63 -24.17
N LEU A 453 -1.09 23.07 -23.11
CA LEU A 453 -2.28 22.23 -23.13
C LEU A 453 -3.55 23.08 -23.05
N GLN A 454 -4.66 22.56 -23.58
CA GLN A 454 -5.98 23.15 -23.41
C GLN A 454 -6.39 23.14 -21.93
N ASP A 455 -6.21 22.03 -21.25
CA ASP A 455 -6.41 21.87 -19.80
C ASP A 455 -5.07 22.05 -19.10
N VAL A 456 -4.86 23.23 -18.55
CA VAL A 456 -3.59 23.60 -17.91
C VAL A 456 -3.47 22.96 -16.55
N TYR A 457 -2.38 22.26 -16.31
CA TYR A 457 -2.02 21.72 -14.98
C TYR A 457 -1.05 22.65 -14.26
N LEU A 458 -1.43 23.08 -13.05
CA LEU A 458 -0.57 23.83 -12.15
C LEU A 458 -0.31 22.99 -10.88
N PHE A 459 0.95 22.98 -10.47
CA PHE A 459 1.38 22.33 -9.23
C PHE A 459 1.14 23.23 -8.03
N SER A 460 0.94 22.63 -6.88
CA SER A 460 0.95 23.36 -5.60
C SER A 460 2.33 23.99 -5.38
N GLY A 461 2.36 25.24 -4.95
CA GLY A 461 3.59 26.00 -4.79
C GLY A 461 3.35 27.49 -5.07
N THR A 462 4.32 28.20 -5.63
CA THR A 462 4.19 29.63 -5.99
C THR A 462 3.93 29.79 -7.48
N ILE A 463 3.49 30.97 -7.90
CA ILE A 463 3.36 31.34 -9.32
C ILE A 463 4.71 31.24 -10.01
N ALA A 464 5.76 31.85 -9.44
CA ALA A 464 7.12 31.74 -9.98
C ALA A 464 7.58 30.29 -10.08
N GLY A 465 7.31 29.48 -9.05
CA GLY A 465 7.60 28.04 -9.04
C GLY A 465 6.90 27.28 -10.17
N ASN A 466 5.65 27.64 -10.50
CA ASN A 466 4.90 27.06 -11.61
C ASN A 466 5.41 27.47 -13.00
N ILE A 467 5.94 28.67 -13.15
CA ILE A 467 6.56 29.11 -14.42
C ILE A 467 7.92 28.40 -14.59
N ARG A 468 8.69 28.27 -13.51
CA ARG A 468 10.05 27.69 -13.51
C ARG A 468 10.05 26.16 -13.57
N LEU A 469 9.02 25.50 -13.02
CA LEU A 469 8.91 24.02 -12.87
C LEU A 469 10.19 23.37 -12.31
N GLY A 470 10.77 23.96 -11.24
CA GLY A 470 11.95 23.39 -10.58
C GLY A 470 13.27 23.53 -11.33
N ARG A 471 13.32 24.29 -12.41
CA ARG A 471 14.57 24.63 -13.12
C ARG A 471 15.26 25.81 -12.46
N ASP A 472 16.34 25.56 -11.74
CA ASP A 472 17.11 26.58 -11.03
C ASP A 472 17.92 27.49 -11.97
N ASP A 473 18.13 27.08 -13.22
CA ASP A 473 18.78 27.87 -14.26
C ASP A 473 17.88 28.99 -14.84
N ILE A 474 16.56 28.93 -14.61
CA ILE A 474 15.63 30.00 -14.99
C ILE A 474 15.60 31.06 -13.90
N SER A 475 16.24 32.21 -14.14
CA SER A 475 16.31 33.32 -13.22
C SER A 475 14.94 34.00 -12.99
N ASP A 476 14.80 34.74 -11.87
CA ASP A 476 13.60 35.53 -11.58
C ASP A 476 13.36 36.60 -12.67
N ALA A 477 14.43 37.17 -13.23
CA ALA A 477 14.34 38.10 -14.34
C ALA A 477 13.68 37.44 -15.58
N ARG A 478 14.09 36.21 -15.90
CA ARG A 478 13.53 35.46 -17.04
C ARG A 478 12.06 35.07 -16.81
N VAL A 479 11.70 34.72 -15.54
CA VAL A 479 10.30 34.45 -15.16
C VAL A 479 9.43 35.69 -15.40
N ARG A 480 9.90 36.87 -14.98
CA ARG A 480 9.17 38.14 -15.17
C ARG A 480 9.08 38.52 -16.66
N GLU A 481 10.17 38.41 -17.39
CA GLU A 481 10.20 38.67 -18.84
C GLU A 481 9.17 37.79 -19.58
N ALA A 482 9.16 36.49 -19.30
CA ALA A 482 8.21 35.57 -19.89
C ALA A 482 6.75 35.89 -19.52
N ALA A 483 6.49 36.27 -18.27
CA ALA A 483 5.17 36.69 -17.82
C ALA A 483 4.70 38.00 -18.46
N GLN A 484 5.61 38.97 -18.64
CA GLN A 484 5.33 40.23 -19.34
C GLN A 484 5.01 39.99 -20.81
N ALA A 485 5.77 39.12 -21.51
CA ALA A 485 5.58 38.80 -22.90
C ALA A 485 4.18 38.22 -23.22
N VAL A 486 3.56 37.52 -22.26
CA VAL A 486 2.21 36.96 -22.40
C VAL A 486 1.13 37.76 -21.66
N HIS A 487 1.45 38.97 -21.20
CA HIS A 487 0.55 39.84 -20.41
C HIS A 487 0.03 39.21 -19.10
N ALA A 488 0.76 38.24 -18.53
CA ALA A 488 0.43 37.65 -17.24
C ALA A 488 0.88 38.51 -16.06
N ASP A 489 1.93 39.34 -16.23
CA ASP A 489 2.54 40.16 -15.16
C ASP A 489 1.53 41.10 -14.51
N ALA A 490 0.58 41.64 -15.27
CA ALA A 490 -0.43 42.57 -14.76
C ALA A 490 -1.26 41.92 -13.65
N PHE A 491 -1.92 40.78 -13.91
CA PHE A 491 -2.73 40.11 -12.89
C PHE A 491 -1.87 39.53 -11.75
N ILE A 492 -0.62 39.10 -12.05
CA ILE A 492 0.27 38.55 -11.02
C ILE A 492 0.61 39.61 -9.99
N ARG A 493 0.88 40.86 -10.39
CA ARG A 493 1.18 41.96 -9.48
C ARG A 493 0.00 42.39 -8.61
N ASP A 494 -1.22 42.19 -9.11
CA ASP A 494 -2.45 42.47 -8.37
C ASP A 494 -2.72 41.44 -7.25
N LEU A 495 -2.00 40.33 -7.23
CA LEU A 495 -2.14 39.30 -6.20
C LEU A 495 -1.38 39.71 -4.91
N PRO A 496 -1.84 39.30 -3.70
CA PRO A 496 -1.28 39.80 -2.42
C PRO A 496 0.23 39.59 -2.26
N GLN A 497 0.79 38.53 -2.87
CA GLN A 497 2.22 38.22 -2.81
C GLN A 497 2.86 38.15 -4.20
N ALA A 498 2.21 38.73 -5.21
CA ALA A 498 2.68 38.73 -6.60
C ALA A 498 3.18 37.36 -7.08
N TYR A 499 4.44 37.24 -7.50
CA TYR A 499 5.05 36.01 -7.97
C TYR A 499 5.20 34.92 -6.91
N ASP A 500 5.20 35.28 -5.64
CA ASP A 500 5.28 34.34 -4.51
C ASP A 500 3.90 33.90 -4.00
N THR A 501 2.82 34.39 -4.64
CA THR A 501 1.45 33.97 -4.30
C THR A 501 1.32 32.44 -4.39
N PRO A 502 0.83 31.79 -3.31
CA PRO A 502 0.65 30.35 -3.30
C PRO A 502 -0.46 29.93 -4.26
N VAL A 503 -0.15 28.92 -5.06
CA VAL A 503 -1.07 28.25 -5.98
C VAL A 503 -1.57 26.97 -5.32
N ALA A 504 -2.88 26.88 -5.09
CA ALA A 504 -3.52 25.67 -4.59
C ALA A 504 -3.50 24.55 -5.64
N GLU A 505 -3.86 23.33 -5.22
CA GLU A 505 -3.93 22.18 -6.09
C GLU A 505 -4.70 22.49 -7.39
N ARG A 506 -4.10 22.16 -8.53
CA ARG A 506 -4.63 22.44 -9.89
C ARG A 506 -4.97 23.92 -10.13
N GLY A 507 -4.40 24.84 -9.35
CA GLY A 507 -4.68 26.26 -9.49
C GLY A 507 -6.14 26.62 -9.18
N ALA A 508 -6.76 26.00 -8.20
CA ALA A 508 -8.19 26.18 -7.90
C ALA A 508 -8.59 27.63 -7.64
N THR A 509 -7.66 28.47 -7.21
CA THR A 509 -7.85 29.91 -6.93
C THR A 509 -7.74 30.82 -8.15
N LEU A 510 -7.30 30.30 -9.31
CA LEU A 510 -7.06 31.06 -10.51
C LEU A 510 -8.14 30.78 -11.56
N SER A 511 -8.51 31.81 -12.34
CA SER A 511 -9.41 31.64 -13.47
C SER A 511 -8.77 30.81 -14.58
N VAL A 512 -9.59 30.25 -15.48
CA VAL A 512 -9.10 29.45 -16.62
C VAL A 512 -8.13 30.27 -17.48
N GLY A 513 -8.46 31.54 -17.76
CA GLY A 513 -7.59 32.43 -18.53
C GLY A 513 -6.25 32.70 -17.84
N GLN A 514 -6.24 32.93 -16.51
CA GLN A 514 -5.01 33.12 -15.76
C GLN A 514 -4.12 31.87 -15.79
N LYS A 515 -4.72 30.66 -15.66
CA LYS A 515 -3.98 29.41 -15.82
C LYS A 515 -3.34 29.27 -17.21
N GLN A 516 -4.08 29.64 -18.26
CA GLN A 516 -3.55 29.62 -19.62
C GLN A 516 -2.39 30.59 -19.80
N LEU A 517 -2.50 31.84 -19.30
CA LEU A 517 -1.39 32.80 -19.33
C LEU A 517 -0.15 32.30 -18.61
N LEU A 518 -0.30 31.64 -17.45
CA LEU A 518 0.82 31.02 -16.74
C LEU A 518 1.45 29.86 -17.54
N SER A 519 0.65 29.08 -18.26
CA SER A 519 1.18 28.03 -19.14
C SER A 519 1.95 28.59 -20.33
N PHE A 520 1.50 29.70 -20.92
CA PHE A 520 2.27 30.41 -21.96
C PHE A 520 3.57 31.00 -21.39
N ALA A 521 3.52 31.62 -20.19
CA ALA A 521 4.71 32.14 -19.53
C ALA A 521 5.75 31.03 -19.26
N ARG A 522 5.27 29.86 -18.81
CA ARG A 522 6.08 28.64 -18.64
C ARG A 522 6.77 28.26 -19.95
N ALA A 523 6.00 28.14 -21.05
CA ALA A 523 6.53 27.77 -22.34
C ALA A 523 7.63 28.73 -22.82
N LEU A 524 7.45 30.04 -22.65
CA LEU A 524 8.44 31.05 -23.01
C LEU A 524 9.66 31.07 -22.08
N ALA A 525 9.48 30.82 -20.79
CA ALA A 525 10.58 30.80 -19.84
C ALA A 525 11.59 29.69 -20.14
N PHE A 526 11.12 28.56 -20.67
CA PHE A 526 11.95 27.42 -21.05
C PHE A 526 12.73 27.61 -22.36
N ASP A 527 12.43 28.65 -23.14
CA ASP A 527 13.12 29.04 -24.40
C ASP A 527 13.33 27.85 -25.37
N PRO A 528 12.25 27.18 -25.83
CA PRO A 528 12.34 26.01 -26.71
C PRO A 528 12.93 26.33 -28.06
#